data_c35df964d9317b750277a1e0d85f2760
#
_entry.id   c35df964d9317b750277a1e0d85f2760
#
_cell.length_a   1.000
_cell.length_b   1.000
_cell.length_c   1.000
_cell.angle_alpha   90.00
_cell.angle_beta   90.00
_cell.angle_gamma   90.00
#
_symmetry.space_group_name_H-M   'P 1'
#
loop_
_entity.id
_entity.type
_entity.pdbx_description
1 polymer ?
#
loop_
_entity_poly.entity_id
_entity_poly.type
_entity_poly.pdbx_seq_one_letter_code
_entity_poly.pdbx_strand_id
1 'polypeptide(L)'
;MEAGQRKKIKAVAVIGGDGTFHAVIQDLVYTDTAAALLPAGSGNDLARMFGLTKNPHTFVEGLLSKNPELIDVLKVNNSVGLTVSGIGLDAYIAGQEDRAFYKKMLHKLGAGSFSYKLSALSSTIRYKPFRSVVTIDQDQYISDRTWMIASGNTSLYGGGLVICPYAHPIDGVADITLVHTVSRSRLLFRLFPLLIKGDPLLHTGVTYKKGKSIMVQTSRPVPVMIDGEVIGMTPAAISIQEKAMHLIITT
;
A
#
# COMPACT_ATOMS: atom_id res chain seq x y z
N MET A 1 7.08 -48.21 -7.53
CA MET A 1 6.06 -47.13 -7.58
C MET A 1 6.80 -45.85 -7.83
N GLU A 2 6.74 -45.33 -9.05
CA GLU A 2 7.39 -44.09 -9.46
C GLU A 2 6.76 -42.92 -8.70
N ALA A 3 7.59 -42.15 -8.00
CA ALA A 3 7.18 -40.89 -7.38
C ALA A 3 6.79 -39.90 -8.48
N GLY A 4 5.49 -39.72 -8.68
CA GLY A 4 4.96 -38.82 -9.67
C GLY A 4 5.59 -37.43 -9.49
N GLN A 5 6.25 -36.93 -10.53
CA GLN A 5 6.75 -35.57 -10.61
C GLN A 5 5.57 -34.61 -10.36
N ARG A 6 5.52 -34.00 -9.20
CA ARG A 6 4.59 -32.88 -8.93
C ARG A 6 4.95 -31.76 -9.94
N LYS A 7 4.03 -31.47 -10.85
CA LYS A 7 4.20 -30.36 -11.81
C LYS A 7 4.41 -29.10 -10.99
N LYS A 8 5.57 -28.46 -11.13
CA LYS A 8 5.87 -27.17 -10.47
C LYS A 8 4.91 -26.11 -11.05
N ILE A 9 4.16 -25.44 -10.17
CA ILE A 9 3.32 -24.30 -10.56
C ILE A 9 4.26 -23.17 -10.99
N LYS A 10 4.11 -22.68 -12.22
CA LYS A 10 4.95 -21.60 -12.77
C LYS A 10 4.36 -20.22 -12.49
N ALA A 11 3.05 -20.11 -12.53
CA ALA A 11 2.34 -18.85 -12.32
C ALA A 11 0.98 -19.08 -11.66
N VAL A 12 0.54 -18.08 -10.88
CA VAL A 12 -0.80 -18.00 -10.28
C VAL A 12 -1.50 -16.78 -10.87
N ALA A 13 -2.64 -17.03 -11.53
CA ALA A 13 -3.52 -15.97 -12.03
C ALA A 13 -4.55 -15.62 -10.95
N VAL A 14 -4.55 -14.36 -10.51
CA VAL A 14 -5.50 -13.83 -9.53
C VAL A 14 -6.51 -12.94 -10.23
N ILE A 15 -7.80 -13.23 -10.07
CA ILE A 15 -8.90 -12.40 -10.56
C ILE A 15 -9.53 -11.74 -9.32
N GLY A 16 -9.28 -10.44 -9.13
CA GLY A 16 -9.74 -9.76 -7.91
C GLY A 16 -9.22 -8.33 -7.76
N GLY A 17 -9.37 -7.78 -6.58
CA GLY A 17 -8.81 -6.49 -6.19
C GLY A 17 -7.52 -6.62 -5.40
N ASP A 18 -7.02 -5.47 -4.89
CA ASP A 18 -5.76 -5.37 -4.15
C ASP A 18 -5.74 -6.30 -2.92
N GLY A 19 -6.83 -6.39 -2.14
CA GLY A 19 -6.89 -7.28 -0.97
C GLY A 19 -6.85 -8.78 -1.33
N THR A 20 -7.48 -9.21 -2.44
CA THR A 20 -7.38 -10.59 -2.91
C THR A 20 -5.96 -10.92 -3.34
N PHE A 21 -5.31 -9.98 -4.04
CA PHE A 21 -3.95 -10.14 -4.48
C PHE A 21 -2.98 -10.16 -3.30
N HIS A 22 -3.16 -9.25 -2.33
CA HIS A 22 -2.40 -9.21 -1.08
C HIS A 22 -2.42 -10.56 -0.34
N ALA A 23 -3.59 -11.19 -0.22
CA ALA A 23 -3.71 -12.49 0.45
C ALA A 23 -2.89 -13.59 -0.26
N VAL A 24 -2.90 -13.59 -1.59
CA VAL A 24 -2.19 -14.61 -2.40
C VAL A 24 -0.67 -14.42 -2.35
N ILE A 25 -0.18 -13.18 -2.37
CA ILE A 25 1.27 -12.92 -2.42
C ILE A 25 2.00 -13.30 -1.13
N GLN A 26 1.31 -13.43 0.01
CA GLN A 26 1.93 -13.86 1.26
C GLN A 26 2.65 -15.23 1.11
N ASP A 27 2.12 -16.10 0.24
CA ASP A 27 2.69 -17.42 -0.03
C ASP A 27 3.60 -17.46 -1.28
N LEU A 28 3.62 -16.41 -2.10
CA LEU A 28 4.37 -16.37 -3.35
C LEU A 28 5.69 -15.60 -3.25
N VAL A 29 5.79 -14.64 -2.33
CA VAL A 29 7.04 -13.91 -2.08
C VAL A 29 8.16 -14.87 -1.71
N TYR A 30 9.36 -14.64 -2.23
CA TYR A 30 10.55 -15.50 -2.12
C TYR A 30 10.43 -16.88 -2.82
N THR A 31 9.48 -17.04 -3.72
CA THR A 31 9.37 -18.26 -4.55
C THR A 31 9.60 -17.96 -6.03
N ASP A 32 9.88 -19.00 -6.82
CA ASP A 32 9.97 -18.89 -8.30
C ASP A 32 8.60 -18.80 -8.98
N THR A 33 7.50 -18.89 -8.23
CA THR A 33 6.16 -18.85 -8.79
C THR A 33 5.75 -17.42 -9.07
N ALA A 34 5.46 -17.09 -10.31
CA ALA A 34 5.01 -15.76 -10.69
C ALA A 34 3.53 -15.55 -10.31
N ALA A 35 3.17 -14.28 -10.03
CA ALA A 35 1.77 -13.88 -9.92
C ALA A 35 1.37 -12.99 -11.10
N ALA A 36 0.10 -13.08 -11.50
CA ALA A 36 -0.52 -12.17 -12.44
C ALA A 36 -1.88 -11.71 -11.89
N LEU A 37 -2.22 -10.43 -12.05
CA LEU A 37 -3.48 -9.86 -11.58
C LEU A 37 -4.36 -9.43 -12.74
N LEU A 38 -5.58 -10.00 -12.83
CA LEU A 38 -6.68 -9.42 -13.60
C LEU A 38 -7.53 -8.55 -12.65
N PRO A 39 -7.47 -7.21 -12.76
CA PRO A 39 -8.07 -6.32 -11.79
C PRO A 39 -9.60 -6.31 -11.89
N ALA A 40 -10.26 -6.78 -10.83
CA ALA A 40 -11.73 -6.83 -10.69
C ALA A 40 -12.21 -6.18 -9.36
N GLY A 41 -11.35 -5.46 -8.65
CA GLY A 41 -11.66 -4.77 -7.41
C GLY A 41 -12.10 -3.31 -7.61
N SER A 42 -12.36 -2.62 -6.49
CA SER A 42 -12.77 -1.20 -6.48
C SER A 42 -11.59 -0.23 -6.52
N GLY A 43 -10.48 -0.54 -5.84
CA GLY A 43 -9.26 0.28 -5.76
C GLY A 43 -8.38 0.05 -6.97
N ASN A 44 -7.86 -1.15 -7.08
CA ASN A 44 -6.93 -1.61 -8.12
C ASN A 44 -5.70 -0.70 -8.25
N ASP A 45 -5.10 -0.32 -7.11
CA ASP A 45 -3.96 0.60 -7.07
C ASP A 45 -2.71 -0.02 -7.71
N LEU A 46 -2.47 -1.32 -7.45
CA LEU A 46 -1.42 -2.08 -8.11
C LEU A 46 -1.62 -2.09 -9.64
N ALA A 47 -2.84 -2.35 -10.10
CA ALA A 47 -3.13 -2.39 -11.52
C ALA A 47 -2.98 -1.03 -12.20
N ARG A 48 -3.31 0.06 -11.51
CA ARG A 48 -3.05 1.42 -12.01
C ARG A 48 -1.57 1.72 -12.13
N MET A 49 -0.78 1.30 -11.14
CA MET A 49 0.66 1.54 -11.12
C MET A 49 1.37 0.84 -12.30
N PHE A 50 1.01 -0.41 -12.56
CA PHE A 50 1.62 -1.22 -13.63
C PHE A 50 0.89 -1.15 -14.98
N GLY A 51 -0.22 -0.40 -15.07
CA GLY A 51 -1.02 -0.32 -16.30
C GLY A 51 -1.65 -1.66 -16.71
N LEU A 52 -2.02 -2.52 -15.72
CA LEU A 52 -2.52 -3.85 -16.01
C LEU A 52 -3.85 -3.82 -16.76
N THR A 53 -3.98 -4.73 -17.73
CA THR A 53 -5.20 -4.85 -18.54
C THR A 53 -6.39 -5.33 -17.72
N LYS A 54 -7.59 -4.83 -18.10
CA LYS A 54 -8.88 -5.36 -17.62
C LYS A 54 -9.54 -6.32 -18.63
N ASN A 55 -8.93 -6.49 -19.79
CA ASN A 55 -9.44 -7.38 -20.83
C ASN A 55 -8.97 -8.83 -20.57
N PRO A 56 -9.89 -9.79 -20.38
CA PRO A 56 -9.52 -11.19 -20.11
C PRO A 56 -8.70 -11.84 -21.21
N HIS A 57 -8.93 -11.50 -22.50
CA HIS A 57 -8.15 -12.07 -23.62
C HIS A 57 -6.69 -11.59 -23.56
N THR A 58 -6.47 -10.27 -23.46
CA THR A 58 -5.13 -9.69 -23.32
C THR A 58 -4.42 -10.21 -22.07
N PHE A 59 -5.17 -10.42 -20.97
CA PHE A 59 -4.64 -11.00 -19.74
C PHE A 59 -4.10 -12.42 -19.97
N VAL A 60 -4.89 -13.29 -20.62
CA VAL A 60 -4.48 -14.67 -20.91
C VAL A 60 -3.30 -14.71 -21.88
N GLU A 61 -3.32 -13.90 -22.92
CA GLU A 61 -2.19 -13.77 -23.85
C GLU A 61 -0.91 -13.32 -23.13
N GLY A 62 -1.01 -12.31 -22.29
CA GLY A 62 0.13 -11.85 -21.48
C GLY A 62 0.63 -12.90 -20.50
N LEU A 63 -0.27 -13.61 -19.83
CA LEU A 63 0.07 -14.70 -18.90
C LEU A 63 0.87 -15.83 -19.58
N LEU A 64 0.56 -16.11 -20.84
CA LEU A 64 1.19 -17.20 -21.59
C LEU A 64 2.47 -16.78 -22.33
N SER A 65 2.60 -15.50 -22.69
CA SER A 65 3.68 -15.02 -23.57
C SER A 65 4.73 -14.15 -22.87
N LYS A 66 4.36 -13.44 -21.79
CA LYS A 66 5.29 -12.52 -21.12
C LYS A 66 6.16 -13.24 -20.08
N ASN A 67 7.40 -12.79 -19.97
CA ASN A 67 8.28 -13.22 -18.88
C ASN A 67 7.93 -12.46 -17.59
N PRO A 68 8.02 -13.10 -16.43
CA PRO A 68 7.87 -12.42 -15.15
C PRO A 68 8.99 -11.39 -14.93
N GLU A 69 8.64 -10.27 -14.33
CA GLU A 69 9.57 -9.27 -13.84
C GLU A 69 9.79 -9.46 -12.34
N LEU A 70 11.04 -9.29 -11.90
CA LEU A 70 11.36 -9.29 -10.47
C LEU A 70 11.09 -7.90 -9.91
N ILE A 71 10.20 -7.85 -8.92
CA ILE A 71 9.84 -6.62 -8.22
C ILE A 71 10.22 -6.69 -6.75
N ASP A 72 10.43 -5.52 -6.18
CA ASP A 72 10.69 -5.36 -4.76
C ASP A 72 9.40 -5.50 -3.95
N VAL A 73 9.53 -5.84 -2.68
CA VAL A 73 8.42 -6.08 -1.76
C VAL A 73 8.69 -5.34 -0.46
N LEU A 74 7.68 -4.68 0.10
CA LEU A 74 7.73 -4.19 1.47
C LEU A 74 7.51 -5.35 2.43
N LYS A 75 8.39 -5.48 3.42
CA LYS A 75 8.17 -6.32 4.60
C LYS A 75 7.89 -5.42 5.80
N VAL A 76 6.74 -5.64 6.44
CA VAL A 76 6.30 -4.90 7.63
C VAL A 76 6.06 -5.90 8.75
N ASN A 77 6.96 -5.95 9.73
CA ASN A 77 7.00 -7.00 10.75
C ASN A 77 7.00 -8.40 10.09
N ASN A 78 5.90 -9.16 10.21
CA ASN A 78 5.75 -10.50 9.64
C ASN A 78 4.91 -10.54 8.35
N SER A 79 4.41 -9.40 7.88
CA SER A 79 3.58 -9.30 6.68
C SER A 79 4.38 -8.73 5.51
N VAL A 80 3.98 -9.06 4.30
CA VAL A 80 4.57 -8.52 3.07
C VAL A 80 3.52 -7.80 2.23
N GLY A 81 3.92 -6.83 1.43
CA GLY A 81 3.03 -6.10 0.53
C GLY A 81 3.76 -5.44 -0.61
N LEU A 82 3.02 -5.07 -1.63
CA LEU A 82 3.57 -4.55 -2.89
C LEU A 82 3.41 -3.05 -3.08
N THR A 83 2.47 -2.43 -2.39
CA THR A 83 2.14 -1.03 -2.65
C THR A 83 2.65 -0.10 -1.57
N VAL A 84 1.89 0.13 -0.52
CA VAL A 84 2.21 1.09 0.53
C VAL A 84 1.89 0.52 1.89
N SER A 85 2.81 0.69 2.85
CA SER A 85 2.54 0.53 4.27
C SER A 85 2.19 1.89 4.87
N GLY A 86 1.17 1.92 5.72
CA GLY A 86 0.71 3.11 6.40
C GLY A 86 0.67 2.95 7.91
N ILE A 87 1.06 3.97 8.65
CA ILE A 87 1.01 4.02 10.11
C ILE A 87 0.31 5.31 10.53
N GLY A 88 -0.80 5.18 11.25
CA GLY A 88 -1.49 6.33 11.78
C GLY A 88 -2.87 6.56 11.21
N LEU A 89 -3.13 7.76 10.68
CA LEU A 89 -4.46 8.15 10.21
C LEU A 89 -4.96 7.26 9.07
N ASP A 90 -4.11 6.91 8.12
CA ASP A 90 -4.44 6.07 6.98
C ASP A 90 -4.82 4.64 7.42
N ALA A 91 -4.00 4.01 8.27
CA ALA A 91 -4.31 2.71 8.86
C ALA A 91 -5.57 2.75 9.75
N TYR A 92 -5.80 3.88 10.45
CA TYR A 92 -7.02 4.09 11.22
C TYR A 92 -8.26 4.16 10.31
N ILE A 93 -8.16 4.84 9.17
CA ILE A 93 -9.24 4.91 8.16
C ILE A 93 -9.52 3.52 7.61
N ALA A 94 -8.50 2.78 7.19
CA ALA A 94 -8.63 1.41 6.68
C ALA A 94 -9.36 0.50 7.68
N GLY A 95 -8.95 0.50 8.95
CA GLY A 95 -9.59 -0.30 9.99
C GLY A 95 -11.03 0.10 10.35
N GLN A 96 -11.45 1.34 10.06
CA GLN A 96 -12.86 1.75 10.20
C GLN A 96 -13.71 1.27 9.03
N GLU A 97 -13.12 1.18 7.84
CA GLU A 97 -13.82 0.69 6.65
C GLU A 97 -14.26 -0.77 6.79
N ASP A 98 -13.44 -1.62 7.40
CA ASP A 98 -13.79 -3.03 7.65
C ASP A 98 -14.99 -3.18 8.60
N ARG A 99 -15.25 -2.19 9.46
CA ARG A 99 -16.35 -2.20 10.45
C ARG A 99 -17.64 -1.55 9.96
N ALA A 100 -17.61 -0.86 8.83
CA ALA A 100 -18.74 -0.04 8.41
C ALA A 100 -19.78 -0.83 7.60
N PHE A 101 -20.91 -1.17 8.22
CA PHE A 101 -22.07 -1.84 7.60
C PHE A 101 -22.63 -1.07 6.37
N TYR A 102 -22.53 0.27 6.34
CA TYR A 102 -22.97 1.09 5.21
C TYR A 102 -22.12 0.91 3.94
N LYS A 103 -20.91 0.37 4.05
CA LYS A 103 -20.05 0.03 2.90
C LYS A 103 -20.74 -0.98 1.96
N LYS A 104 -21.37 -2.03 2.52
CA LYS A 104 -22.14 -3.01 1.74
C LYS A 104 -23.31 -2.37 0.97
N MET A 105 -23.92 -1.33 1.53
CA MET A 105 -25.05 -0.63 0.91
C MET A 105 -24.61 0.33 -0.19
N LEU A 106 -23.51 1.07 0.01
CA LEU A 106 -22.97 2.02 -0.97
C LEU A 106 -22.24 1.32 -2.14
N HIS A 107 -21.62 0.15 -1.91
CA HIS A 107 -21.09 -0.70 -2.99
C HIS A 107 -22.18 -1.15 -3.97
N LYS A 108 -23.37 -1.48 -3.48
CA LYS A 108 -24.53 -1.81 -4.33
C LYS A 108 -25.01 -0.65 -5.21
N LEU A 109 -24.66 0.58 -4.85
CA LEU A 109 -25.06 1.82 -5.56
C LEU A 109 -23.92 2.40 -6.44
N GLY A 110 -22.80 1.69 -6.63
CA GLY A 110 -21.70 2.15 -7.48
C GLY A 110 -20.87 3.33 -6.91
N ALA A 111 -21.10 3.73 -5.66
CA ALA A 111 -20.51 4.90 -5.01
C ALA A 111 -19.27 4.60 -4.13
N GLY A 112 -18.55 3.51 -4.43
CA GLY A 112 -17.44 3.03 -3.60
C GLY A 112 -16.33 4.05 -3.31
N SER A 113 -15.92 4.84 -4.30
CA SER A 113 -14.88 5.89 -4.13
C SER A 113 -15.36 7.09 -3.31
N PHE A 114 -16.66 7.37 -3.32
CA PHE A 114 -17.25 8.47 -2.54
C PHE A 114 -17.35 8.10 -1.05
N SER A 115 -17.65 6.84 -0.73
CA SER A 115 -17.72 6.36 0.65
C SER A 115 -16.35 6.42 1.34
N TYR A 116 -15.26 6.10 0.62
CA TYR A 116 -13.90 6.24 1.14
C TYR A 116 -13.59 7.70 1.52
N LYS A 117 -13.87 8.64 0.64
CA LYS A 117 -13.63 10.08 0.89
C LYS A 117 -14.40 10.59 2.11
N LEU A 118 -15.64 10.17 2.28
CA LEU A 118 -16.48 10.56 3.43
C LEU A 118 -16.00 9.90 4.73
N SER A 119 -15.58 8.64 4.69
CA SER A 119 -14.95 7.94 5.81
C SER A 119 -13.64 8.61 6.22
N ALA A 120 -12.79 8.94 5.27
CA ALA A 120 -11.54 9.67 5.50
C ALA A 120 -11.77 11.02 6.19
N LEU A 121 -12.78 11.77 5.75
CA LEU A 121 -13.13 13.06 6.34
C LEU A 121 -13.58 12.91 7.80
N SER A 122 -14.54 12.03 8.09
CA SER A 122 -15.08 11.79 9.43
C SER A 122 -14.02 11.23 10.39
N SER A 123 -13.17 10.34 9.91
CA SER A 123 -12.08 9.75 10.65
C SER A 123 -11.01 10.78 11.00
N THR A 124 -10.66 11.67 10.07
CA THR A 124 -9.69 12.75 10.31
C THR A 124 -10.15 13.72 11.40
N ILE A 125 -11.46 13.99 11.51
CA ILE A 125 -12.02 14.85 12.57
C ILE A 125 -11.82 14.22 13.95
N ARG A 126 -11.95 12.93 14.09
CA ARG A 126 -11.85 12.19 15.37
C ARG A 126 -10.42 11.79 15.71
N TYR A 127 -9.57 11.60 14.71
CA TYR A 127 -8.21 11.10 14.91
C TYR A 127 -7.33 12.13 15.66
N LYS A 128 -6.50 11.63 16.58
CA LYS A 128 -5.53 12.45 17.31
C LYS A 128 -4.12 12.13 16.83
N PRO A 129 -3.33 13.15 16.45
CA PRO A 129 -1.92 12.94 16.13
C PRO A 129 -1.16 12.39 17.32
N PHE A 130 0.00 11.82 17.10
CA PHE A 130 0.85 11.16 18.07
C PHE A 130 2.29 11.62 17.94
N ARG A 131 3.08 11.45 19.00
CA ARG A 131 4.53 11.62 18.93
C ARG A 131 5.13 10.35 18.31
N SER A 132 6.07 10.55 17.37
CA SER A 132 6.79 9.47 16.71
C SER A 132 8.30 9.69 16.72
N VAL A 133 9.03 8.59 16.75
CA VAL A 133 10.45 8.49 16.45
C VAL A 133 10.55 7.55 15.27
N VAL A 134 11.01 8.05 14.14
CA VAL A 134 11.18 7.31 12.89
C VAL A 134 12.67 7.25 12.58
N THR A 135 13.24 6.07 12.56
CA THR A 135 14.61 5.85 12.14
C THR A 135 14.60 5.29 10.72
N ILE A 136 15.23 5.97 9.79
CA ILE A 136 15.37 5.57 8.39
C ILE A 136 16.84 5.32 8.14
N ASP A 137 17.21 4.06 7.93
CA ASP A 137 18.59 3.57 7.90
C ASP A 137 19.35 4.01 9.16
N GLN A 138 20.14 5.08 9.11
CA GLN A 138 20.90 5.61 10.25
C GLN A 138 20.35 6.96 10.75
N ASP A 139 19.44 7.59 10.01
CA ASP A 139 18.90 8.90 10.33
C ASP A 139 17.64 8.81 11.19
N GLN A 140 17.56 9.66 12.22
CA GLN A 140 16.41 9.71 13.12
C GLN A 140 15.61 10.99 12.95
N TYR A 141 14.29 10.83 12.83
CA TYR A 141 13.29 11.90 12.69
C TYR A 141 12.32 11.84 13.86
N ILE A 142 12.26 12.92 14.65
CA ILE A 142 11.39 13.02 15.82
C ILE A 142 10.33 14.08 15.55
N SER A 143 9.08 13.74 15.81
CA SER A 143 7.95 14.69 15.73
C SER A 143 7.00 14.47 16.89
N ASP A 144 6.62 15.54 17.57
CA ASP A 144 5.63 15.51 18.65
C ASP A 144 4.19 15.47 18.12
N ARG A 145 4.01 15.71 16.81
CA ARG A 145 2.68 15.76 16.19
C ARG A 145 2.69 15.15 14.80
N THR A 146 2.67 13.83 14.75
CA THR A 146 2.59 13.05 13.51
C THR A 146 1.16 12.61 13.26
N TRP A 147 0.69 12.77 12.02
CA TRP A 147 -0.62 12.30 11.57
C TRP A 147 -0.53 10.92 10.95
N MET A 148 0.45 10.73 10.08
CA MET A 148 0.67 9.48 9.37
C MET A 148 2.11 9.36 8.88
N ILE A 149 2.55 8.13 8.71
CA ILE A 149 3.82 7.76 8.11
C ILE A 149 3.48 6.72 7.04
N ALA A 150 3.76 7.04 5.78
CA ALA A 150 3.60 6.11 4.68
C ALA A 150 4.97 5.66 4.18
N SER A 151 5.12 4.37 3.90
CA SER A 151 6.31 3.79 3.26
C SER A 151 5.86 3.09 1.99
N GLY A 152 6.22 3.64 0.83
CA GLY A 152 5.77 3.19 -0.48
C GLY A 152 6.82 2.42 -1.23
N ASN A 153 6.45 1.29 -1.78
CA ASN A 153 7.12 0.59 -2.88
C ASN A 153 6.54 1.04 -4.22
N THR A 154 5.30 1.55 -4.18
CA THR A 154 4.63 2.21 -5.30
C THR A 154 4.10 3.57 -4.87
N SER A 155 3.72 4.40 -5.85
CA SER A 155 3.27 5.77 -5.58
C SER A 155 1.84 5.90 -5.06
N LEU A 156 0.98 4.88 -5.30
CA LEU A 156 -0.46 4.94 -5.13
C LEU A 156 -0.98 4.04 -4.00
N TYR A 157 -2.01 4.51 -3.30
CA TYR A 157 -2.84 3.72 -2.40
C TYR A 157 -4.25 4.30 -2.26
N GLY A 158 -5.15 3.59 -1.56
CA GLY A 158 -6.48 4.10 -1.20
C GLY A 158 -7.37 4.51 -2.37
N GLY A 159 -7.25 3.85 -3.53
CA GLY A 159 -8.04 4.12 -4.72
C GLY A 159 -7.51 5.28 -5.57
N GLY A 160 -6.19 5.48 -5.61
CA GLY A 160 -5.52 6.43 -6.49
C GLY A 160 -5.00 7.69 -5.81
N LEU A 161 -4.82 7.69 -4.48
CA LEU A 161 -4.13 8.77 -3.78
C LEU A 161 -2.62 8.61 -3.95
N VAL A 162 -1.95 9.66 -4.38
CA VAL A 162 -0.48 9.68 -4.53
C VAL A 162 0.15 10.12 -3.22
N ILE A 163 0.75 9.18 -2.49
CA ILE A 163 1.42 9.47 -1.21
C ILE A 163 2.94 9.46 -1.32
N CYS A 164 3.49 8.58 -2.14
CA CYS A 164 4.92 8.44 -2.39
C CYS A 164 5.20 8.66 -3.89
N PRO A 165 5.19 9.91 -4.40
CA PRO A 165 5.13 10.21 -5.84
C PRO A 165 6.32 9.67 -6.65
N TYR A 166 7.45 9.40 -6.02
CA TYR A 166 8.66 8.90 -6.69
C TYR A 166 8.97 7.44 -6.39
N ALA A 167 8.06 6.72 -5.69
CA ALA A 167 8.25 5.32 -5.38
C ALA A 167 8.21 4.46 -6.64
N HIS A 168 9.19 3.55 -6.75
CA HIS A 168 9.32 2.66 -7.89
C HIS A 168 9.65 1.22 -7.43
N PRO A 169 8.90 0.21 -7.87
CA PRO A 169 8.95 -1.14 -7.30
C PRO A 169 10.16 -1.99 -7.73
N ILE A 170 11.22 -1.39 -8.27
CA ILE A 170 12.45 -2.07 -8.70
C ILE A 170 13.72 -1.26 -8.38
N ASP A 171 13.63 -0.19 -7.59
CA ASP A 171 14.79 0.68 -7.29
C ASP A 171 15.52 0.33 -5.99
N GLY A 172 15.04 -0.70 -5.27
CA GLY A 172 15.66 -1.25 -4.05
C GLY A 172 15.53 -0.36 -2.83
N VAL A 173 14.63 0.64 -2.83
CA VAL A 173 14.39 1.53 -1.70
C VAL A 173 12.90 1.76 -1.49
N ALA A 174 12.51 1.98 -0.24
CA ALA A 174 11.18 2.47 0.08
C ALA A 174 11.20 4.01 0.09
N ASP A 175 10.11 4.60 -0.39
CA ASP A 175 9.86 6.03 -0.33
C ASP A 175 9.03 6.37 0.90
N ILE A 176 9.50 7.24 1.78
CA ILE A 176 8.88 7.50 3.06
C ILE A 176 8.30 8.92 3.09
N THR A 177 7.00 9.01 3.30
CA THR A 177 6.27 10.28 3.48
C THR A 177 5.80 10.39 4.91
N LEU A 178 6.35 11.38 5.65
CA LEU A 178 5.91 11.72 7.00
C LEU A 178 5.03 12.97 6.95
N VAL A 179 3.80 12.86 7.44
CA VAL A 179 2.89 14.00 7.59
C VAL A 179 2.85 14.42 9.06
N HIS A 180 3.42 15.58 9.35
CA HIS A 180 3.59 16.05 10.73
C HIS A 180 3.40 17.57 10.84
N THR A 181 3.22 18.06 12.06
CA THR A 181 3.13 19.50 12.39
C THR A 181 2.04 20.28 11.64
N VAL A 182 1.08 19.58 11.03
CA VAL A 182 -0.03 20.15 10.25
C VAL A 182 -1.25 20.32 11.14
N SER A 183 -1.98 21.45 11.03
CA SER A 183 -3.30 21.58 11.64
C SER A 183 -4.32 20.70 10.91
N ARG A 184 -5.38 20.28 11.62
CA ARG A 184 -6.44 19.44 11.03
C ARG A 184 -7.09 20.09 9.81
N SER A 185 -7.32 21.39 9.84
CA SER A 185 -7.87 22.14 8.71
C SER A 185 -6.93 22.13 7.49
N ARG A 186 -5.63 22.34 7.70
CA ARG A 186 -4.65 22.27 6.60
C ARG A 186 -4.52 20.85 6.04
N LEU A 187 -4.60 19.82 6.89
CA LEU A 187 -4.60 18.42 6.45
C LEU A 187 -5.78 18.17 5.50
N LEU A 188 -7.00 18.59 5.86
CA LEU A 188 -8.20 18.35 5.08
C LEU A 188 -8.29 19.22 3.83
N PHE A 189 -8.02 20.53 3.95
CA PHE A 189 -8.31 21.49 2.87
C PHE A 189 -7.12 21.81 1.98
N ARG A 190 -5.89 21.43 2.36
CA ARG A 190 -4.69 21.64 1.55
C ARG A 190 -3.99 20.33 1.18
N LEU A 191 -3.62 19.51 2.17
CA LEU A 191 -2.85 18.29 1.87
C LEU A 191 -3.67 17.25 1.14
N PHE A 192 -4.91 16.99 1.56
CA PHE A 192 -5.75 15.99 0.90
C PHE A 192 -6.02 16.29 -0.60
N PRO A 193 -6.32 17.52 -1.02
CA PRO A 193 -6.36 17.87 -2.44
C PRO A 193 -5.02 17.67 -3.18
N LEU A 194 -3.88 17.90 -2.53
CA LEU A 194 -2.56 17.65 -3.12
C LEU A 194 -2.28 16.16 -3.33
N LEU A 195 -2.71 15.30 -2.40
CA LEU A 195 -2.65 13.84 -2.57
C LEU A 195 -3.46 13.36 -3.79
N ILE A 196 -4.62 13.97 -4.03
CA ILE A 196 -5.45 13.66 -5.20
C ILE A 196 -4.79 14.14 -6.50
N LYS A 197 -4.10 15.29 -6.46
CA LYS A 197 -3.41 15.87 -7.63
C LYS A 197 -2.05 15.22 -7.92
N GLY A 198 -1.50 14.46 -6.97
CA GLY A 198 -0.20 13.82 -7.10
C GLY A 198 1.00 14.66 -6.60
N ASP A 199 0.76 15.78 -5.92
CA ASP A 199 1.79 16.71 -5.46
C ASP A 199 1.85 16.89 -3.93
N PRO A 200 1.87 15.84 -3.10
CA PRO A 200 1.84 15.96 -1.64
C PRO A 200 3.03 16.73 -1.07
N LEU A 201 4.16 16.72 -1.77
CA LEU A 201 5.42 17.31 -1.31
C LEU A 201 5.42 18.85 -1.34
N LEU A 202 4.47 19.48 -1.98
CA LEU A 202 4.29 20.92 -1.96
C LEU A 202 3.84 21.47 -0.59
N HIS A 203 3.50 20.59 0.36
CA HIS A 203 3.04 20.99 1.69
C HIS A 203 4.19 21.01 2.71
N THR A 204 4.39 22.12 3.40
CA THR A 204 5.48 22.33 4.40
C THR A 204 5.46 21.37 5.59
N GLY A 205 4.34 20.71 5.86
CA GLY A 205 4.20 19.68 6.92
C GLY A 205 4.40 18.25 6.41
N VAL A 206 5.00 18.09 5.23
CA VAL A 206 5.35 16.80 4.65
C VAL A 206 6.87 16.72 4.54
N THR A 207 7.44 15.65 5.11
CA THR A 207 8.86 15.30 4.94
C THR A 207 8.92 14.03 4.10
N TYR A 208 9.75 14.08 3.07
CA TYR A 208 9.95 12.96 2.15
C TYR A 208 11.39 12.45 2.23
N LYS A 209 11.55 11.15 2.32
CA LYS A 209 12.84 10.46 2.42
C LYS A 209 12.81 9.17 1.64
N LYS A 210 13.98 8.59 1.39
CA LYS A 210 14.16 7.23 0.88
C LYS A 210 15.03 6.45 1.83
N GLY A 211 14.80 5.14 1.94
CA GLY A 211 15.62 4.26 2.77
C GLY A 211 15.27 2.78 2.59
N LYS A 212 16.12 1.90 3.09
CA LYS A 212 15.94 0.45 3.00
C LYS A 212 15.35 -0.15 4.26
N SER A 213 15.61 0.47 5.42
CA SER A 213 15.17 0.00 6.73
C SER A 213 14.54 1.13 7.51
N ILE A 214 13.32 0.94 7.97
CA ILE A 214 12.56 1.93 8.69
C ILE A 214 12.06 1.32 10.00
N MET A 215 12.37 1.97 11.13
CA MET A 215 11.84 1.63 12.44
C MET A 215 10.95 2.76 12.93
N VAL A 216 9.72 2.43 13.32
CA VAL A 216 8.76 3.40 13.82
C VAL A 216 8.37 3.08 15.26
N GLN A 217 8.63 4.02 16.15
CA GLN A 217 8.21 4.00 17.54
C GLN A 217 7.25 5.17 17.80
N THR A 218 6.24 4.95 18.64
CA THR A 218 5.20 5.96 18.90
C THR A 218 4.86 6.03 20.39
N SER A 219 4.38 7.21 20.84
CA SER A 219 4.05 7.46 22.24
C SER A 219 2.85 6.64 22.77
N ARG A 220 2.08 6.04 21.88
CA ARG A 220 0.95 5.14 22.17
C ARG A 220 0.83 4.11 21.04
N PRO A 221 0.15 2.98 21.23
CA PRO A 221 -0.14 2.06 20.13
C PRO A 221 -0.90 2.78 19.00
N VAL A 222 -0.39 2.67 17.78
CA VAL A 222 -0.92 3.31 16.56
C VAL A 222 -1.11 2.23 15.51
N PRO A 223 -2.24 2.17 14.79
CA PRO A 223 -2.49 1.13 13.81
C PRO A 223 -1.49 1.19 12.65
N VAL A 224 -1.13 0.00 12.19
CA VAL A 224 -0.22 -0.28 11.07
C VAL A 224 -0.98 -1.06 10.02
N MET A 225 -0.87 -0.63 8.76
CA MET A 225 -1.44 -1.34 7.61
C MET A 225 -0.39 -1.60 6.53
N ILE A 226 -0.67 -2.56 5.65
CA ILE A 226 0.03 -2.79 4.39
C ILE A 226 -0.98 -3.18 3.31
N ASP A 227 -0.87 -2.61 2.12
CA ASP A 227 -1.79 -2.80 0.99
C ASP A 227 -3.28 -2.59 1.34
N GLY A 228 -3.58 -1.73 2.32
CA GLY A 228 -4.93 -1.47 2.81
C GLY A 228 -5.41 -2.37 3.95
N GLU A 229 -4.70 -3.43 4.30
CA GLU A 229 -5.04 -4.37 5.36
C GLU A 229 -4.35 -3.99 6.68
N VAL A 230 -5.10 -3.88 7.78
CA VAL A 230 -4.56 -3.57 9.11
C VAL A 230 -3.92 -4.82 9.70
N ILE A 231 -2.60 -4.76 9.93
CA ILE A 231 -1.78 -5.90 10.35
C ILE A 231 -1.36 -5.85 11.84
N GLY A 232 -1.66 -4.77 12.53
CA GLY A 232 -1.29 -4.63 13.95
C GLY A 232 -1.13 -3.19 14.40
N MET A 233 -0.30 -3.01 15.42
CA MET A 233 0.01 -1.74 16.05
C MET A 233 1.52 -1.51 16.12
N THR A 234 1.94 -0.24 16.27
CA THR A 234 3.34 0.10 16.54
C THR A 234 3.83 -0.50 17.87
N PRO A 235 5.16 -0.79 18.01
CA PRO A 235 6.24 -0.44 17.08
C PRO A 235 6.18 -1.26 15.79
N ALA A 236 6.72 -0.67 14.69
CA ALA A 236 6.76 -1.32 13.39
C ALA A 236 8.16 -1.25 12.79
N ALA A 237 8.64 -2.39 12.29
CA ALA A 237 9.84 -2.49 11.47
C ALA A 237 9.42 -2.71 10.02
N ILE A 238 9.91 -1.84 9.13
CA ILE A 238 9.62 -1.88 7.70
C ILE A 238 10.95 -2.01 6.97
N SER A 239 11.01 -2.87 5.97
CA SER A 239 12.19 -2.99 5.11
C SER A 239 11.77 -3.30 3.67
N ILE A 240 12.60 -2.84 2.71
CA ILE A 240 12.47 -3.26 1.32
C ILE A 240 13.18 -4.61 1.15
N GLN A 241 12.55 -5.50 0.41
CA GLN A 241 13.10 -6.79 0.01
C GLN A 241 13.28 -6.75 -1.50
N GLU A 242 14.51 -6.56 -1.94
CA GLU A 242 14.84 -6.39 -3.34
C GLU A 242 14.56 -7.66 -4.15
N LYS A 243 13.88 -7.51 -5.29
CA LYS A 243 13.63 -8.58 -6.27
C LYS A 243 13.03 -9.84 -5.64
N ALA A 244 12.12 -9.64 -4.67
CA ALA A 244 11.60 -10.72 -3.84
C ALA A 244 10.37 -11.43 -4.45
N MET A 245 9.80 -10.91 -5.55
CA MET A 245 8.60 -11.46 -6.15
C MET A 245 8.65 -11.41 -7.68
N HIS A 246 8.16 -12.47 -8.31
CA HIS A 246 7.94 -12.55 -9.75
C HIS A 246 6.53 -12.07 -10.11
N LEU A 247 6.40 -10.98 -10.89
CA LEU A 247 5.13 -10.43 -11.37
C LEU A 247 5.06 -10.48 -12.89
N ILE A 248 3.96 -11.01 -13.45
CA ILE A 248 3.67 -10.95 -14.88
C ILE A 248 2.81 -9.71 -15.13
N ILE A 249 3.38 -8.72 -15.84
CA ILE A 249 2.72 -7.46 -16.16
C ILE A 249 1.95 -7.63 -17.47
N THR A 250 0.64 -7.82 -17.36
CA THR A 250 -0.28 -8.00 -18.49
C THR A 250 -0.85 -6.64 -18.92
N THR A 251 -0.20 -5.98 -19.85
CA THR A 251 -0.61 -4.68 -20.41
C THR A 251 -1.17 -4.85 -21.81
#